data_2b177de113611220bce1004ce359eb88
#
_entry.id   2b177de113611220bce1004ce359eb88
#
_cell.length_a   1.000
_cell.length_b   1.000
_cell.length_c   1.000
_cell.angle_alpha   90.00
_cell.angle_beta   90.00
_cell.angle_gamma   90.00
#
_symmetry.space_group_name_H-M   'P 1'
#
loop_
_entity.id
_entity.type
_entity.pdbx_description
1 polymer ?
#
loop_
_entity_poly.entity_id
_entity_poly.type
_entity_poly.pdbx_seq_one_letter_code
_entity_poly.pdbx_strand_id
1 'polypeptide(L)'
;MRSIKTKLFSLAMAVSMVLALAGCAMSTPSTVGSIGGIEIPAGIYLLAQYNSYNTAANAAELATGETASDVKAVLKATCTGTIGDEEVTATGSEYVAKLTDRAISYYAEVERRFTEMNGVLDDAATAEAADTADNLWSTNGDLYTANGISKTSLQTYLLNAQKAKALLKMTYGPDGTTPVAEDEYTDFVNNDCYYIEAVQFPLVDYSTYSMADDDQKAAIMATAESCMAELNTTATAETASNSALYTAAMTYVPQAMAAMGSSLDASQAVYYAASQLYTPDDLSSYGSDEYNNLTDPLDEAGLNHWTTINLGTTILVARKIDPFKTYTVDELNSMYDLLSSMKSTDVQGELYAAGAALEHNLNSSALNTYSASKIKKNV
;
A
#
# COMPACT_ATOMS: atom_id res chain seq x y z
N MET A 1 -35.06 9.95 36.22
CA MET A 1 -34.63 9.43 34.94
C MET A 1 -34.99 10.40 33.84
N ARG A 2 -34.11 11.38 33.59
CA ARG A 2 -34.25 12.36 32.51
C ARG A 2 -32.86 12.70 31.99
N SER A 3 -32.72 12.69 30.65
CA SER A 3 -31.64 13.39 29.93
C SER A 3 -30.26 12.72 29.82
N ILE A 4 -30.15 11.67 29.02
CA ILE A 4 -28.87 11.27 28.37
C ILE A 4 -28.98 11.36 26.83
N LYS A 5 -30.18 11.60 26.27
CA LYS A 5 -30.39 11.62 24.81
C LYS A 5 -30.05 12.95 24.11
N THR A 6 -29.64 13.99 24.84
CA THR A 6 -29.42 15.34 24.27
C THR A 6 -27.93 15.69 24.10
N LYS A 7 -26.99 14.84 24.48
CA LYS A 7 -25.54 15.13 24.37
C LYS A 7 -24.84 14.48 23.18
N LEU A 8 -25.49 13.58 22.47
CA LEU A 8 -24.93 12.92 21.30
C LEU A 8 -25.23 13.62 19.97
N PHE A 9 -26.19 14.57 19.96
CA PHE A 9 -26.52 15.36 18.77
C PHE A 9 -25.70 16.66 18.62
N SER A 10 -24.94 17.07 19.64
CA SER A 10 -24.16 18.31 19.60
C SER A 10 -22.70 18.12 19.18
N LEU A 11 -22.20 16.88 19.02
CA LEU A 11 -20.82 16.63 18.58
C LEU A 11 -20.71 16.51 17.05
N ALA A 12 -21.79 16.14 16.36
CA ALA A 12 -21.81 16.05 14.90
C ALA A 12 -21.93 17.42 14.20
N MET A 13 -22.30 18.49 14.93
CA MET A 13 -22.44 19.84 14.38
C MET A 13 -21.25 20.77 14.69
N ALA A 14 -20.29 20.34 15.48
CA ALA A 14 -19.14 21.18 15.87
C ALA A 14 -17.93 21.09 14.92
N VAL A 15 -17.92 20.16 13.97
CA VAL A 15 -16.82 20.03 12.98
C VAL A 15 -17.06 20.93 11.73
N SER A 16 -18.24 21.48 11.56
CA SER A 16 -18.58 22.32 10.40
C SER A 16 -18.34 23.83 10.58
N MET A 17 -17.79 24.30 11.70
CA MET A 17 -17.70 25.74 11.98
C MET A 17 -16.32 26.32 12.30
N VAL A 18 -15.22 25.71 11.90
CA VAL A 18 -13.86 26.28 12.12
C VAL A 18 -13.10 26.59 10.82
N LEU A 19 -13.77 26.90 9.75
CA LEU A 19 -13.12 27.31 8.46
C LEU A 19 -13.41 28.75 8.04
N ALA A 20 -13.71 29.65 8.95
CA ALA A 20 -13.90 31.04 8.60
C ALA A 20 -13.03 31.93 9.46
N LEU A 21 -11.74 32.10 9.17
CA LEU A 21 -10.93 33.29 9.51
C LEU A 21 -9.49 33.12 8.97
N ALA A 22 -9.25 33.51 7.69
CA ALA A 22 -7.99 34.14 7.30
C ALA A 22 -8.12 34.78 5.91
N GLY A 23 -8.21 36.10 5.84
CA GLY A 23 -7.58 36.92 4.80
C GLY A 23 -8.34 37.13 3.52
N CYS A 24 -8.84 38.32 3.36
CA CYS A 24 -9.37 38.97 2.16
C CYS A 24 -8.74 38.53 0.84
N ALA A 25 -9.55 38.02 -0.08
CA ALA A 25 -9.68 38.39 -1.50
C ALA A 25 -10.42 37.27 -2.25
N MET A 26 -11.55 37.60 -2.87
CA MET A 26 -12.43 36.74 -3.63
C MET A 26 -12.72 35.40 -2.93
N SER A 27 -13.96 35.21 -2.54
CA SER A 27 -14.43 33.99 -1.85
C SER A 27 -14.12 32.75 -2.71
N THR A 28 -12.97 32.12 -2.46
CA THR A 28 -12.70 30.81 -3.05
C THR A 28 -13.73 29.83 -2.50
N PRO A 29 -14.48 29.09 -3.33
CA PRO A 29 -15.46 28.14 -2.86
C PRO A 29 -14.82 27.13 -1.91
N SER A 30 -15.45 26.85 -0.77
CA SER A 30 -14.98 25.82 0.18
C SER A 30 -15.28 24.40 -0.31
N THR A 31 -16.21 24.27 -1.26
CA THR A 31 -16.67 23.02 -1.87
C THR A 31 -16.80 23.16 -3.37
N VAL A 32 -16.66 22.07 -4.09
CA VAL A 32 -16.91 21.99 -5.53
C VAL A 32 -18.31 21.46 -5.87
N GLY A 33 -19.16 21.21 -4.88
CA GLY A 33 -20.48 20.64 -5.01
C GLY A 33 -20.63 19.32 -4.29
N SER A 34 -21.52 18.45 -4.74
CA SER A 34 -21.76 17.15 -4.12
C SER A 34 -21.88 16.03 -5.16
N ILE A 35 -21.58 14.81 -4.74
CA ILE A 35 -21.77 13.57 -5.50
C ILE A 35 -22.53 12.59 -4.62
N GLY A 36 -23.69 12.09 -5.08
CA GLY A 36 -24.55 11.22 -4.29
C GLY A 36 -24.99 11.83 -2.95
N GLY A 37 -25.10 13.16 -2.86
CA GLY A 37 -25.40 13.88 -1.63
C GLY A 37 -24.21 14.11 -0.69
N ILE A 38 -23.04 13.54 -0.99
CA ILE A 38 -21.79 13.77 -0.24
C ILE A 38 -21.14 15.04 -0.76
N GLU A 39 -20.90 16.01 0.11
CA GLU A 39 -20.19 17.25 -0.22
C GLU A 39 -18.72 16.95 -0.54
N ILE A 40 -18.21 17.54 -1.63
CA ILE A 40 -16.80 17.41 -2.04
C ILE A 40 -16.05 18.68 -1.66
N PRO A 41 -15.26 18.67 -0.58
CA PRO A 41 -14.43 19.81 -0.19
C PRO A 41 -13.46 20.21 -1.30
N ALA A 42 -13.24 21.49 -1.47
CA ALA A 42 -12.32 22.00 -2.49
C ALA A 42 -10.89 21.41 -2.37
N GLY A 43 -10.41 21.24 -1.15
CA GLY A 43 -9.09 20.64 -0.92
C GLY A 43 -9.00 19.16 -1.33
N ILE A 44 -10.08 18.39 -1.21
CA ILE A 44 -10.17 17.01 -1.71
C ILE A 44 -10.13 17.00 -3.24
N TYR A 45 -10.93 17.87 -3.88
CA TYR A 45 -10.92 18.02 -5.33
C TYR A 45 -9.53 18.40 -5.86
N LEU A 46 -8.88 19.39 -5.23
CA LEU A 46 -7.54 19.85 -5.62
C LEU A 46 -6.47 18.77 -5.45
N LEU A 47 -6.54 17.96 -4.39
CA LEU A 47 -5.63 16.84 -4.18
C LEU A 47 -5.86 15.74 -5.24
N ALA A 48 -7.12 15.39 -5.49
CA ALA A 48 -7.47 14.43 -6.55
C ALA A 48 -6.99 14.93 -7.93
N GLN A 49 -7.19 16.22 -8.24
CA GLN A 49 -6.75 16.82 -9.49
C GLN A 49 -5.21 16.88 -9.62
N TYR A 50 -4.50 17.17 -8.52
CA TYR A 50 -3.05 17.17 -8.49
C TYR A 50 -2.48 15.77 -8.75
N ASN A 51 -3.02 14.74 -8.11
CA ASN A 51 -2.63 13.36 -8.33
C ASN A 51 -2.95 12.91 -9.77
N SER A 52 -4.13 13.27 -10.28
CA SER A 52 -4.54 12.99 -11.67
C SER A 52 -3.62 13.66 -12.69
N TYR A 53 -3.16 14.88 -12.39
CA TYR A 53 -2.17 15.58 -13.22
C TYR A 53 -0.83 14.84 -13.24
N ASN A 54 -0.33 14.35 -12.12
CA ASN A 54 0.92 13.59 -12.08
C ASN A 54 0.81 12.29 -12.90
N THR A 55 -0.32 11.60 -12.83
CA THR A 55 -0.59 10.42 -13.67
C THR A 55 -0.61 10.79 -15.16
N ALA A 56 -1.25 11.90 -15.53
CA ALA A 56 -1.26 12.37 -16.92
C ALA A 56 0.14 12.79 -17.41
N ALA A 57 0.95 13.38 -16.53
CA ALA A 57 2.33 13.76 -16.86
C ALA A 57 3.19 12.53 -17.17
N ASN A 58 3.07 11.47 -16.36
CA ASN A 58 3.75 10.20 -16.59
C ASN A 58 3.27 9.52 -17.88
N ALA A 59 1.95 9.52 -18.14
CA ALA A 59 1.40 8.96 -19.39
C ALA A 59 1.88 9.72 -20.64
N ALA A 60 2.01 11.05 -20.56
CA ALA A 60 2.55 11.88 -21.64
C ALA A 60 4.06 11.61 -21.87
N GLU A 61 4.83 11.42 -20.79
CA GLU A 61 6.26 11.09 -20.86
C GLU A 61 6.48 9.71 -21.47
N LEU A 62 5.71 8.70 -21.07
CA LEU A 62 5.76 7.35 -21.64
C LEU A 62 5.45 7.34 -23.14
N ALA A 63 4.51 8.19 -23.59
CA ALA A 63 4.13 8.30 -25.00
C ALA A 63 5.18 8.99 -25.86
N THR A 64 5.98 9.90 -25.31
CA THR A 64 6.91 10.75 -26.07
C THR A 64 8.39 10.43 -25.81
N GLY A 65 8.72 9.77 -24.69
CA GLY A 65 10.07 9.57 -24.21
C GLY A 65 10.71 10.87 -23.66
N GLU A 66 9.94 11.96 -23.53
CA GLU A 66 10.42 13.25 -23.07
C GLU A 66 9.56 13.81 -21.94
N THR A 67 10.19 14.30 -20.88
CA THR A 67 9.49 14.98 -19.79
C THR A 67 8.95 16.33 -20.27
N ALA A 68 7.64 16.53 -20.14
CA ALA A 68 7.00 17.77 -20.55
C ALA A 68 7.54 18.99 -19.76
N SER A 69 7.84 20.08 -20.47
CA SER A 69 8.50 21.26 -19.92
C SER A 69 7.68 21.98 -18.84
N ASP A 70 6.36 22.06 -19.02
CA ASP A 70 5.45 22.76 -18.11
C ASP A 70 4.05 22.13 -18.06
N VAL A 71 3.21 22.64 -17.16
CA VAL A 71 1.83 22.16 -16.96
C VAL A 71 0.99 22.26 -18.24
N LYS A 72 1.16 23.30 -19.03
CA LYS A 72 0.39 23.48 -20.26
C LYS A 72 0.79 22.50 -21.33
N ALA A 73 2.07 22.12 -21.38
CA ALA A 73 2.57 21.08 -22.28
C ALA A 73 1.92 19.74 -21.95
N VAL A 74 1.90 19.33 -20.67
CA VAL A 74 1.20 18.09 -20.21
C VAL A 74 -0.27 18.13 -20.59
N LEU A 75 -0.98 19.22 -20.28
CA LEU A 75 -2.43 19.32 -20.54
C LEU A 75 -2.80 19.28 -22.01
N LYS A 76 -1.86 19.58 -22.90
CA LYS A 76 -2.04 19.49 -24.37
C LYS A 76 -1.52 18.18 -24.98
N ALA A 77 -0.65 17.49 -24.29
CA ALA A 77 -0.08 16.23 -24.77
C ALA A 77 -1.19 15.17 -24.95
N THR A 78 -0.93 14.19 -25.81
CA THR A 78 -1.72 12.98 -25.87
C THR A 78 -1.29 12.06 -24.73
N CYS A 79 -2.22 11.66 -23.88
CA CYS A 79 -2.04 10.69 -22.82
C CYS A 79 -2.77 9.41 -23.21
N THR A 80 -2.10 8.27 -23.05
CA THR A 80 -2.70 6.95 -23.25
C THR A 80 -2.44 6.12 -21.99
N GLY A 81 -3.46 5.44 -21.51
CA GLY A 81 -3.37 4.56 -20.34
C GLY A 81 -4.74 4.05 -19.94
N THR A 82 -4.76 3.14 -18.95
CA THR A 82 -5.99 2.52 -18.47
C THR A 82 -6.64 3.37 -17.39
N ILE A 83 -7.93 3.64 -17.53
CA ILE A 83 -8.77 4.27 -16.49
C ILE A 83 -9.90 3.27 -16.17
N GLY A 84 -9.82 2.63 -15.01
CA GLY A 84 -10.65 1.45 -14.75
C GLY A 84 -10.23 0.31 -15.65
N ASP A 85 -11.21 -0.27 -16.35
CA ASP A 85 -10.99 -1.37 -17.30
C ASP A 85 -10.89 -0.89 -18.77
N GLU A 86 -10.94 0.44 -18.99
CA GLU A 86 -10.94 1.04 -20.31
C GLU A 86 -9.57 1.63 -20.67
N GLU A 87 -9.05 1.28 -21.85
CA GLU A 87 -7.94 1.99 -22.45
C GLU A 87 -8.42 3.35 -22.97
N VAL A 88 -7.84 4.43 -22.46
CA VAL A 88 -8.22 5.80 -22.79
C VAL A 88 -7.05 6.51 -23.45
N THR A 89 -7.30 7.04 -24.65
CA THR A 89 -6.40 8.01 -25.30
C THR A 89 -7.15 9.35 -25.40
N ALA A 90 -6.58 10.38 -24.77
CA ALA A 90 -7.20 11.70 -24.69
C ALA A 90 -6.13 12.80 -24.58
N THR A 91 -6.53 14.07 -24.69
CA THR A 91 -5.65 15.17 -24.29
C THR A 91 -5.38 15.10 -22.79
N GLY A 92 -4.20 15.55 -22.35
CA GLY A 92 -3.86 15.57 -20.91
C GLY A 92 -4.91 16.29 -20.06
N SER A 93 -5.54 17.34 -20.60
CA SER A 93 -6.63 18.05 -19.91
C SER A 93 -7.86 17.15 -19.68
N GLU A 94 -8.28 16.40 -20.70
CA GLU A 94 -9.41 15.47 -20.60
C GLU A 94 -9.04 14.25 -19.74
N TYR A 95 -7.80 13.78 -19.85
CA TYR A 95 -7.30 12.66 -19.04
C TYR A 95 -7.30 13.02 -17.55
N VAL A 96 -6.77 14.21 -17.19
CA VAL A 96 -6.83 14.74 -15.81
C VAL A 96 -8.27 14.86 -15.32
N ALA A 97 -9.17 15.40 -16.17
CA ALA A 97 -10.57 15.56 -15.78
C ALA A 97 -11.25 14.21 -15.48
N LYS A 98 -11.05 13.21 -16.34
CA LYS A 98 -11.59 11.84 -16.15
C LYS A 98 -11.07 11.19 -14.87
N LEU A 99 -9.76 11.25 -14.64
CA LEU A 99 -9.14 10.70 -13.41
C LEU A 99 -9.63 11.43 -12.16
N THR A 100 -9.73 12.77 -12.21
CA THR A 100 -10.22 13.57 -11.08
C THR A 100 -11.67 13.22 -10.74
N ASP A 101 -12.54 13.14 -11.76
CA ASP A 101 -13.94 12.77 -11.60
C ASP A 101 -14.09 11.37 -10.98
N ARG A 102 -13.32 10.40 -11.49
CA ARG A 102 -13.27 9.05 -10.93
C ARG A 102 -12.83 9.06 -9.46
N ALA A 103 -11.79 9.83 -9.13
CA ALA A 103 -11.25 9.88 -7.76
C ALA A 103 -12.24 10.51 -6.76
N ILE A 104 -12.93 11.61 -7.13
CA ILE A 104 -13.91 12.23 -6.24
C ILE A 104 -15.22 11.43 -6.15
N SER A 105 -15.58 10.70 -7.20
CA SER A 105 -16.71 9.76 -7.19
C SER A 105 -16.45 8.58 -6.24
N TYR A 106 -15.25 8.01 -6.30
CA TYR A 106 -14.79 7.00 -5.37
C TYR A 106 -14.79 7.51 -3.92
N TYR A 107 -14.22 8.71 -3.69
CA TYR A 107 -14.25 9.36 -2.38
C TYR A 107 -15.67 9.45 -1.83
N ALA A 108 -16.62 9.94 -2.64
CA ALA A 108 -18.00 10.09 -2.24
C ALA A 108 -18.66 8.74 -1.90
N GLU A 109 -18.43 7.71 -2.71
CA GLU A 109 -18.98 6.37 -2.46
C GLU A 109 -18.44 5.75 -1.19
N VAL A 110 -17.14 5.89 -0.92
CA VAL A 110 -16.53 5.43 0.34
C VAL A 110 -17.20 6.11 1.55
N GLU A 111 -17.36 7.45 1.53
CA GLU A 111 -18.01 8.18 2.61
C GLU A 111 -19.47 7.73 2.81
N ARG A 112 -20.23 7.58 1.70
CA ARG A 112 -21.60 7.14 1.70
C ARG A 112 -21.76 5.74 2.27
N ARG A 113 -21.04 4.76 1.71
CA ARG A 113 -21.14 3.35 2.10
C ARG A 113 -20.67 3.13 3.54
N PHE A 114 -19.58 3.79 3.94
CA PHE A 114 -19.09 3.71 5.31
C PHE A 114 -20.11 4.23 6.33
N THR A 115 -20.81 5.32 6.00
CA THR A 115 -21.88 5.86 6.83
C THR A 115 -23.10 4.94 6.86
N GLU A 116 -23.53 4.39 5.73
CA GLU A 116 -24.66 3.46 5.62
C GLU A 116 -24.43 2.17 6.41
N MET A 117 -23.19 1.68 6.42
CA MET A 117 -22.80 0.52 7.22
C MET A 117 -22.55 0.83 8.71
N ASN A 118 -22.77 2.07 9.15
CA ASN A 118 -22.45 2.56 10.50
C ASN A 118 -20.98 2.34 10.89
N GLY A 119 -20.07 2.51 9.93
CA GLY A 119 -18.65 2.32 10.12
C GLY A 119 -18.05 3.30 11.13
N VAL A 120 -17.11 2.80 11.91
CA VAL A 120 -16.31 3.61 12.86
C VAL A 120 -14.87 3.20 12.66
N LEU A 121 -14.00 4.18 12.38
CA LEU A 121 -12.56 3.94 12.39
C LEU A 121 -12.08 3.80 13.83
N ASP A 122 -11.19 2.86 14.06
CA ASP A 122 -10.51 2.73 15.32
C ASP A 122 -9.41 3.81 15.50
N ASP A 123 -8.86 3.88 16.71
CA ASP A 123 -7.82 4.85 17.05
C ASP A 123 -6.54 4.61 16.24
N ALA A 124 -6.22 3.35 15.91
CA ALA A 124 -5.02 2.99 15.15
C ALA A 124 -5.12 3.47 13.69
N ALA A 125 -6.23 3.22 13.01
CA ALA A 125 -6.48 3.70 11.66
C ALA A 125 -6.49 5.24 11.57
N THR A 126 -7.04 5.89 12.62
CA THR A 126 -7.04 7.35 12.70
C THR A 126 -5.62 7.90 12.92
N ALA A 127 -4.82 7.27 13.77
CA ALA A 127 -3.43 7.64 14.00
C ALA A 127 -2.57 7.41 12.75
N GLU A 128 -2.72 6.27 12.05
CA GLU A 128 -2.02 5.97 10.79
C GLU A 128 -2.28 7.05 9.73
N ALA A 129 -3.54 7.48 9.58
CA ALA A 129 -3.88 8.56 8.66
C ALA A 129 -3.22 9.89 9.03
N ALA A 130 -3.15 10.21 10.33
CA ALA A 130 -2.51 11.43 10.83
C ALA A 130 -0.99 11.39 10.62
N ASP A 131 -0.33 10.31 10.98
CA ASP A 131 1.11 10.13 10.83
C ASP A 131 1.53 10.15 9.36
N THR A 132 0.75 9.51 8.49
CA THR A 132 0.97 9.56 7.04
C THR A 132 0.81 10.98 6.50
N ALA A 133 -0.21 11.72 6.96
CA ALA A 133 -0.40 13.12 6.59
C ALA A 133 0.79 13.98 7.05
N ASP A 134 1.32 13.75 8.23
CA ASP A 134 2.46 14.46 8.78
C ASP A 134 3.73 14.22 7.98
N ASN A 135 3.99 12.98 7.61
CA ASN A 135 5.13 12.57 6.79
C ASN A 135 5.06 13.19 5.39
N LEU A 136 3.93 13.07 4.71
CA LEU A 136 3.72 13.65 3.37
C LEU A 136 3.79 15.18 3.42
N TRP A 137 3.25 15.79 4.47
CA TRP A 137 3.29 17.24 4.65
C TRP A 137 4.70 17.75 4.91
N SER A 138 5.51 17.03 5.67
CA SER A 138 6.90 17.42 5.95
C SER A 138 7.75 17.50 4.69
N THR A 139 7.45 16.67 3.69
CA THR A 139 8.19 16.59 2.43
C THR A 139 7.60 17.48 1.34
N ASN A 140 6.27 17.61 1.28
CA ASN A 140 5.57 18.24 0.14
C ASN A 140 4.67 19.41 0.55
N GLY A 141 4.73 19.89 1.81
CA GLY A 141 3.80 20.88 2.35
C GLY A 141 3.76 22.20 1.59
N ASP A 142 4.91 22.71 1.14
CA ASP A 142 4.98 23.93 0.35
C ASP A 142 4.28 23.74 -1.00
N LEU A 143 4.52 22.60 -1.66
CA LEU A 143 3.91 22.27 -2.95
C LEU A 143 2.40 22.08 -2.82
N TYR A 144 1.93 21.39 -1.77
CA TYR A 144 0.51 21.27 -1.48
C TYR A 144 -0.14 22.64 -1.22
N THR A 145 0.49 23.48 -0.40
CA THR A 145 0.01 24.84 -0.10
C THR A 145 -0.09 25.67 -1.36
N ALA A 146 0.92 25.63 -2.24
CA ALA A 146 0.92 26.36 -3.51
C ALA A 146 -0.20 25.91 -4.46
N ASN A 147 -0.69 24.68 -4.31
CA ASN A 147 -1.83 24.13 -5.03
C ASN A 147 -3.16 24.29 -4.29
N GLY A 148 -3.21 24.99 -3.16
CA GLY A 148 -4.42 25.23 -2.37
C GLY A 148 -4.87 24.02 -1.56
N ILE A 149 -4.02 23.02 -1.40
CA ILE A 149 -4.27 21.82 -0.59
C ILE A 149 -3.79 22.10 0.83
N SER A 150 -4.63 21.94 1.83
CA SER A 150 -4.27 22.07 3.25
C SER A 150 -3.87 20.72 3.84
N LYS A 151 -3.10 20.75 4.94
CA LYS A 151 -2.79 19.52 5.71
C LYS A 151 -4.05 18.79 6.17
N THR A 152 -5.09 19.55 6.58
CA THR A 152 -6.39 19.00 6.96
C THR A 152 -7.06 18.27 5.79
N SER A 153 -6.99 18.83 4.57
CA SER A 153 -7.53 18.15 3.38
C SER A 153 -6.80 16.85 3.08
N LEU A 154 -5.47 16.85 3.20
CA LEU A 154 -4.67 15.65 3.06
C LEU A 154 -5.05 14.59 4.10
N GLN A 155 -5.17 14.98 5.37
CA GLN A 155 -5.60 14.08 6.43
C GLN A 155 -7.01 13.53 6.18
N THR A 156 -7.96 14.37 5.75
CA THR A 156 -9.32 13.93 5.39
C THR A 156 -9.31 12.90 4.26
N TYR A 157 -8.49 13.11 3.24
CA TYR A 157 -8.31 12.16 2.15
C TYR A 157 -7.75 10.82 2.62
N LEU A 158 -6.76 10.85 3.50
CA LEU A 158 -6.17 9.64 4.09
C LEU A 158 -7.14 8.91 5.03
N LEU A 159 -7.97 9.63 5.76
CA LEU A 159 -9.07 9.02 6.54
C LEU A 159 -10.09 8.32 5.63
N ASN A 160 -10.39 8.88 4.46
CA ASN A 160 -11.24 8.20 3.47
C ASN A 160 -10.59 6.89 2.96
N ALA A 161 -9.27 6.87 2.75
CA ALA A 161 -8.55 5.63 2.42
C ALA A 161 -8.65 4.59 3.56
N GLN A 162 -8.57 5.01 4.83
CA GLN A 162 -8.78 4.10 5.96
C GLN A 162 -10.23 3.58 6.03
N LYS A 163 -11.21 4.41 5.66
CA LYS A 163 -12.61 3.95 5.53
C LYS A 163 -12.77 2.90 4.44
N ALA A 164 -12.09 3.06 3.29
CA ALA A 164 -12.09 2.04 2.24
C ALA A 164 -11.48 0.71 2.71
N LYS A 165 -10.36 0.75 3.46
CA LYS A 165 -9.80 -0.45 4.12
C LYS A 165 -10.80 -1.08 5.10
N ALA A 166 -11.48 -0.27 5.89
CA ALA A 166 -12.48 -0.76 6.83
C ALA A 166 -13.70 -1.39 6.10
N LEU A 167 -14.14 -0.82 4.98
CA LEU A 167 -15.21 -1.37 4.16
C LEU A 167 -14.90 -2.77 3.64
N LEU A 168 -13.65 -3.04 3.25
CA LEU A 168 -13.21 -4.38 2.88
C LEU A 168 -13.47 -5.37 4.02
N LYS A 169 -13.03 -5.04 5.24
CA LYS A 169 -13.23 -5.88 6.43
C LYS A 169 -14.71 -5.99 6.83
N MET A 170 -15.46 -4.89 6.74
CA MET A 170 -16.91 -4.87 7.05
C MET A 170 -17.74 -5.65 6.03
N THR A 171 -17.21 -5.86 4.82
CA THR A 171 -17.91 -6.63 3.78
C THR A 171 -17.49 -8.09 3.81
N TYR A 172 -16.21 -8.37 3.74
CA TYR A 172 -15.66 -9.70 3.50
C TYR A 172 -14.93 -10.33 4.70
N GLY A 173 -14.69 -9.58 5.77
CA GLY A 173 -14.09 -10.13 6.99
C GLY A 173 -15.00 -11.15 7.70
N PRO A 174 -14.53 -11.85 8.74
CA PRO A 174 -15.27 -12.90 9.44
C PRO A 174 -16.65 -12.46 9.95
N ASP A 175 -16.76 -11.20 10.40
CA ASP A 175 -18.01 -10.60 10.89
C ASP A 175 -18.67 -9.69 9.83
N GLY A 176 -18.23 -9.78 8.58
CA GLY A 176 -18.70 -8.93 7.48
C GLY A 176 -20.08 -9.31 6.98
N THR A 177 -20.62 -8.46 6.08
CA THR A 177 -21.96 -8.70 5.49
C THR A 177 -21.97 -9.86 4.49
N THR A 178 -20.82 -10.19 3.91
CA THR A 178 -20.60 -11.26 2.92
C THR A 178 -19.23 -11.91 3.19
N PRO A 179 -19.04 -12.58 4.32
CA PRO A 179 -17.72 -13.09 4.70
C PRO A 179 -17.19 -14.08 3.66
N VAL A 180 -15.87 -14.07 3.47
CA VAL A 180 -15.19 -15.07 2.63
C VAL A 180 -15.40 -16.45 3.25
N ALA A 181 -15.74 -17.44 2.42
CA ALA A 181 -15.96 -18.80 2.91
C ALA A 181 -14.64 -19.43 3.38
N GLU A 182 -14.72 -20.31 4.40
CA GLU A 182 -13.55 -20.94 5.00
C GLU A 182 -12.76 -21.79 3.98
N ASP A 183 -13.46 -22.47 3.09
CA ASP A 183 -12.83 -23.26 2.02
C ASP A 183 -12.12 -22.36 0.99
N GLU A 184 -12.70 -21.21 0.62
CA GLU A 184 -12.06 -20.23 -0.25
C GLU A 184 -10.77 -19.69 0.38
N TYR A 185 -10.78 -19.36 1.68
CA TYR A 185 -9.59 -18.95 2.43
C TYR A 185 -8.53 -20.04 2.44
N THR A 186 -8.96 -21.27 2.75
CA THR A 186 -8.04 -22.42 2.84
C THR A 186 -7.40 -22.72 1.50
N ASP A 187 -8.17 -22.67 0.42
CA ASP A 187 -7.66 -22.87 -0.94
C ASP A 187 -6.67 -21.78 -1.34
N PHE A 188 -6.99 -20.51 -1.06
CA PHE A 188 -6.10 -19.39 -1.33
C PHE A 188 -4.76 -19.50 -0.58
N VAL A 189 -4.81 -19.79 0.72
CA VAL A 189 -3.60 -19.92 1.55
C VAL A 189 -2.73 -21.10 1.10
N ASN A 190 -3.35 -22.22 0.71
CA ASN A 190 -2.61 -23.41 0.27
C ASN A 190 -1.99 -23.25 -1.12
N ASN A 191 -2.69 -22.59 -2.04
CA ASN A 191 -2.31 -22.60 -3.44
C ASN A 191 -1.54 -21.33 -3.86
N ASP A 192 -1.83 -20.19 -3.22
CA ASP A 192 -1.34 -18.89 -3.68
C ASP A 192 -0.38 -18.21 -2.68
N CYS A 193 -0.38 -18.63 -1.40
CA CYS A 193 0.49 -18.05 -0.38
C CYS A 193 1.73 -18.92 -0.08
N TYR A 194 2.77 -18.25 0.41
CA TYR A 194 4.01 -18.91 0.83
C TYR A 194 4.34 -18.55 2.28
N TYR A 195 4.31 -19.52 3.19
CA TYR A 195 4.87 -19.31 4.50
C TYR A 195 6.34 -19.70 4.48
N ILE A 196 7.24 -18.71 4.52
CA ILE A 196 8.67 -18.88 4.34
C ILE A 196 9.39 -18.59 5.65
N GLU A 197 10.22 -19.53 6.05
CA GLU A 197 11.29 -19.28 7.01
C GLU A 197 12.61 -19.14 6.27
N ALA A 198 13.40 -18.11 6.62
CA ALA A 198 14.67 -17.85 5.95
C ALA A 198 15.73 -17.26 6.88
N VAL A 199 16.98 -17.59 6.60
CA VAL A 199 18.17 -16.85 7.06
C VAL A 199 18.80 -16.17 5.85
N GLN A 200 19.02 -14.86 5.94
CA GLN A 200 19.52 -14.03 4.85
C GLN A 200 21.04 -13.82 4.99
N PHE A 201 21.74 -14.00 3.90
CA PHE A 201 23.18 -13.78 3.76
C PHE A 201 23.42 -12.67 2.75
N PRO A 202 23.64 -11.42 3.16
CA PRO A 202 23.84 -10.30 2.24
C PRO A 202 25.07 -10.51 1.36
N LEU A 203 24.93 -10.15 0.08
CA LEU A 203 26.03 -10.04 -0.88
C LEU A 203 26.42 -8.57 -1.12
N VAL A 204 25.80 -7.65 -0.38
CA VAL A 204 26.09 -6.21 -0.39
C VAL A 204 26.53 -5.79 1.00
N ASP A 205 27.64 -5.11 1.09
CA ASP A 205 28.02 -4.37 2.30
C ASP A 205 27.29 -3.02 2.30
N TYR A 206 26.26 -2.91 3.11
CA TYR A 206 25.42 -1.70 3.19
C TYR A 206 26.16 -0.48 3.80
N SER A 207 27.32 -0.68 4.41
CA SER A 207 28.15 0.44 4.92
C SER A 207 28.93 1.14 3.81
N THR A 208 29.34 0.38 2.79
CA THR A 208 30.12 0.84 1.65
C THR A 208 29.37 0.81 0.33
N TYR A 209 28.18 0.22 0.30
CA TYR A 209 27.39 -0.11 -0.90
C TYR A 209 28.16 -0.92 -1.94
N SER A 210 29.13 -1.74 -1.50
CA SER A 210 29.94 -2.58 -2.35
C SER A 210 29.36 -3.97 -2.44
N MET A 211 29.29 -4.51 -3.67
CA MET A 211 28.95 -5.92 -3.90
C MET A 211 30.14 -6.82 -3.53
N ALA A 212 29.85 -7.99 -2.99
CA ALA A 212 30.83 -9.06 -2.81
C ALA A 212 31.46 -9.44 -4.16
N ASP A 213 32.78 -9.63 -4.17
CA ASP A 213 33.47 -10.20 -5.32
C ASP A 213 33.22 -11.72 -5.44
N ASP A 214 33.74 -12.35 -6.48
CA ASP A 214 33.44 -13.76 -6.77
C ASP A 214 33.98 -14.71 -5.68
N ASP A 215 35.16 -14.42 -5.09
CA ASP A 215 35.73 -15.21 -4.01
C ASP A 215 34.89 -15.04 -2.72
N GLN A 216 34.47 -13.81 -2.42
CA GLN A 216 33.59 -13.51 -1.30
C GLN A 216 32.24 -14.18 -1.46
N LYS A 217 31.62 -14.11 -2.65
CA LYS A 217 30.35 -14.80 -2.95
C LYS A 217 30.46 -16.30 -2.75
N ALA A 218 31.56 -16.91 -3.20
CA ALA A 218 31.80 -18.33 -3.01
C ALA A 218 31.93 -18.69 -1.51
N ALA A 219 32.65 -17.88 -0.72
CA ALA A 219 32.77 -18.08 0.72
C ALA A 219 31.43 -17.92 1.47
N ILE A 220 30.61 -16.92 1.08
CA ILE A 220 29.29 -16.71 1.65
C ILE A 220 28.37 -17.88 1.28
N MET A 221 28.38 -18.34 0.03
CA MET A 221 27.61 -19.50 -0.40
C MET A 221 27.98 -20.76 0.42
N ALA A 222 29.26 -21.03 0.61
CA ALA A 222 29.70 -22.18 1.43
C ALA A 222 29.24 -22.07 2.90
N THR A 223 29.17 -20.84 3.43
CA THR A 223 28.64 -20.59 4.77
C THR A 223 27.11 -20.81 4.80
N ALA A 224 26.39 -20.38 3.77
CA ALA A 224 24.95 -20.61 3.63
C ALA A 224 24.62 -22.10 3.48
N GLU A 225 25.42 -22.87 2.70
CA GLU A 225 25.26 -24.31 2.56
C GLU A 225 25.52 -25.06 3.92
N SER A 226 26.45 -24.57 4.71
CA SER A 226 26.72 -25.11 6.06
C SER A 226 25.53 -24.83 7.00
N CYS A 227 24.95 -23.64 6.93
CA CYS A 227 23.72 -23.25 7.64
C CYS A 227 22.53 -24.14 7.22
N MET A 228 22.34 -24.31 5.92
CA MET A 228 21.29 -25.19 5.37
C MET A 228 21.43 -26.63 5.87
N ALA A 229 22.64 -27.18 5.86
CA ALA A 229 22.90 -28.54 6.33
C ALA A 229 22.57 -28.70 7.82
N GLU A 230 22.89 -27.72 8.67
CA GLU A 230 22.53 -27.72 10.08
C GLU A 230 21.02 -27.63 10.26
N LEU A 231 20.32 -26.69 9.57
CA LEU A 231 18.88 -26.51 9.67
C LEU A 231 18.11 -27.75 9.19
N ASN A 232 18.57 -28.45 8.18
CA ASN A 232 18.02 -29.72 7.74
C ASN A 232 18.11 -30.84 8.78
N THR A 233 18.89 -30.66 9.86
CA THR A 233 18.99 -31.62 10.96
C THR A 233 18.34 -31.13 12.26
N THR A 234 18.31 -29.81 12.49
CA THR A 234 17.90 -29.22 13.77
C THR A 234 16.52 -28.55 13.70
N ALA A 235 16.08 -28.13 12.52
CA ALA A 235 14.81 -27.42 12.29
C ALA A 235 13.91 -28.21 11.32
N THR A 236 13.57 -29.46 11.70
CA THR A 236 12.78 -30.40 10.88
C THR A 236 11.30 -30.43 11.26
N ALA A 237 10.90 -29.68 12.30
CA ALA A 237 9.50 -29.58 12.70
C ALA A 237 8.65 -28.97 11.58
N GLU A 238 7.41 -29.43 11.40
CA GLU A 238 6.45 -28.88 10.43
C GLU A 238 5.93 -27.48 10.81
N THR A 239 6.15 -27.08 12.07
CA THR A 239 5.79 -25.75 12.58
C THR A 239 6.96 -24.78 12.46
N ALA A 240 6.69 -23.49 12.55
CA ALA A 240 7.72 -22.45 12.55
C ALA A 240 8.79 -22.69 13.62
N SER A 241 10.06 -22.50 13.24
CA SER A 241 11.24 -22.83 14.05
C SER A 241 12.05 -21.58 14.44
N ASN A 242 11.39 -20.52 14.91
CA ASN A 242 12.01 -19.22 15.22
C ASN A 242 13.30 -19.33 16.05
N SER A 243 13.34 -20.22 17.06
CA SER A 243 14.53 -20.40 17.90
C SER A 243 15.71 -20.98 17.11
N ALA A 244 15.46 -21.96 16.24
CA ALA A 244 16.50 -22.53 15.38
C ALA A 244 16.99 -21.51 14.33
N LEU A 245 16.06 -20.75 13.74
CA LEU A 245 16.37 -19.65 12.82
C LEU A 245 17.27 -18.60 13.45
N TYR A 246 16.92 -18.09 14.63
CA TYR A 246 17.73 -17.09 15.33
C TYR A 246 19.11 -17.64 15.70
N THR A 247 19.19 -18.91 16.14
CA THR A 247 20.46 -19.55 16.45
C THR A 247 21.34 -19.68 15.20
N ALA A 248 20.77 -20.11 14.08
CA ALA A 248 21.46 -20.21 12.82
C ALA A 248 21.94 -18.83 12.32
N ALA A 249 21.07 -17.81 12.36
CA ALA A 249 21.45 -16.45 11.98
C ALA A 249 22.61 -15.92 12.84
N MET A 250 22.53 -16.05 14.17
CA MET A 250 23.61 -15.63 15.07
C MET A 250 24.93 -16.38 14.84
N THR A 251 24.86 -17.62 14.37
CA THR A 251 26.03 -18.45 14.12
C THR A 251 26.68 -18.13 12.76
N TYR A 252 25.90 -18.07 11.70
CA TYR A 252 26.40 -18.09 10.33
C TYR A 252 26.47 -16.72 9.66
N VAL A 253 25.54 -15.78 9.97
CA VAL A 253 25.55 -14.47 9.30
C VAL A 253 26.79 -13.64 9.62
N PRO A 254 27.30 -13.60 10.89
CA PRO A 254 28.57 -12.93 11.17
C PRO A 254 29.77 -13.52 10.42
N GLN A 255 29.78 -14.83 10.16
CA GLN A 255 30.83 -15.48 9.37
C GLN A 255 30.81 -15.05 7.91
N ALA A 256 29.59 -14.97 7.32
CA ALA A 256 29.43 -14.50 5.97
C ALA A 256 29.82 -13.00 5.84
N MET A 257 29.46 -12.18 6.81
CA MET A 257 29.85 -10.75 6.83
C MET A 257 31.35 -10.59 6.96
N ALA A 258 32.03 -11.46 7.75
CA ALA A 258 33.48 -11.47 7.86
C ALA A 258 34.18 -11.81 6.53
N ALA A 259 33.58 -12.63 5.67
CA ALA A 259 34.11 -12.91 4.33
C ALA A 259 34.11 -11.65 3.43
N MET A 260 33.25 -10.69 3.67
CA MET A 260 33.25 -9.37 3.01
C MET A 260 34.18 -8.35 3.69
N GLY A 261 34.88 -8.73 4.76
CA GLY A 261 35.67 -7.80 5.55
C GLY A 261 34.88 -6.94 6.52
N SER A 262 33.60 -7.22 6.70
CA SER A 262 32.68 -6.54 7.62
C SER A 262 32.52 -7.32 8.92
N SER A 263 32.16 -6.64 10.02
CA SER A 263 31.84 -7.26 11.30
C SER A 263 30.41 -7.04 11.67
N LEU A 264 29.73 -8.09 12.11
CA LEU A 264 28.37 -8.04 12.64
C LEU A 264 28.35 -8.67 14.03
N ASP A 265 27.76 -7.99 15.00
CA ASP A 265 27.50 -8.58 16.32
C ASP A 265 26.45 -9.69 16.18
N ALA A 266 26.72 -10.85 16.83
CA ALA A 266 25.81 -11.98 16.76
C ALA A 266 24.39 -11.64 17.24
N SER A 267 24.24 -10.72 18.22
CA SER A 267 22.93 -10.28 18.69
C SER A 267 22.15 -9.50 17.64
N GLN A 268 22.82 -8.85 16.70
CA GLN A 268 22.19 -8.14 15.58
C GLN A 268 21.87 -9.08 14.41
N ALA A 269 22.51 -10.24 14.35
CA ALA A 269 22.29 -11.22 13.29
C ALA A 269 20.87 -11.81 13.28
N VAL A 270 20.12 -11.70 14.39
CA VAL A 270 18.71 -12.12 14.47
C VAL A 270 17.80 -11.38 13.50
N TYR A 271 18.17 -10.15 13.09
CA TYR A 271 17.42 -9.38 12.09
C TYR A 271 17.56 -9.93 10.65
N TYR A 272 18.46 -10.87 10.44
CA TYR A 272 18.60 -11.59 9.18
C TYR A 272 17.82 -12.92 9.16
N ALA A 273 17.08 -13.22 10.21
CA ALA A 273 16.14 -14.32 10.26
C ALA A 273 14.71 -13.82 10.05
N ALA A 274 13.98 -14.45 9.15
CA ALA A 274 12.59 -14.14 8.85
C ALA A 274 11.72 -15.40 8.93
N SER A 275 10.51 -15.24 9.44
CA SER A 275 9.44 -16.26 9.41
C SER A 275 8.15 -15.53 9.13
N GLN A 276 7.64 -15.62 7.90
CA GLN A 276 6.53 -14.78 7.43
C GLN A 276 5.68 -15.50 6.40
N LEU A 277 4.37 -15.23 6.46
CA LEU A 277 3.41 -15.59 5.41
C LEU A 277 3.40 -14.47 4.36
N TYR A 278 3.64 -14.84 3.13
CA TYR A 278 3.63 -13.96 1.96
C TYR A 278 2.39 -14.22 1.13
N THR A 279 1.67 -13.18 0.79
CA THR A 279 0.57 -13.21 -0.17
C THR A 279 1.10 -13.03 -1.61
N PRO A 280 0.29 -13.31 -2.65
CA PRO A 280 0.66 -12.98 -4.02
C PRO A 280 1.01 -11.49 -4.21
N ASP A 281 0.32 -10.58 -3.50
CA ASP A 281 0.60 -9.14 -3.56
C ASP A 281 1.99 -8.82 -3.00
N ASP A 282 2.35 -9.42 -1.86
CA ASP A 282 3.70 -9.26 -1.28
C ASP A 282 4.77 -9.74 -2.27
N LEU A 283 4.57 -10.91 -2.85
CA LEU A 283 5.54 -11.53 -3.77
C LEU A 283 5.61 -10.79 -5.11
N SER A 284 4.51 -10.26 -5.62
CA SER A 284 4.48 -9.50 -6.88
C SER A 284 5.28 -8.20 -6.79
N SER A 285 5.49 -7.67 -5.59
CA SER A 285 6.30 -6.48 -5.35
C SER A 285 7.78 -6.66 -5.69
N TYR A 286 8.26 -7.90 -5.74
CA TYR A 286 9.66 -8.24 -6.09
C TYR A 286 9.92 -8.27 -7.62
N GLY A 287 8.88 -8.15 -8.46
CA GLY A 287 9.00 -8.34 -9.91
C GLY A 287 8.93 -9.83 -10.33
N SER A 288 8.56 -10.09 -11.58
CA SER A 288 8.28 -11.46 -12.05
C SER A 288 9.49 -12.39 -11.99
N ASP A 289 10.68 -11.90 -12.31
CA ASP A 289 11.89 -12.73 -12.32
C ASP A 289 12.37 -13.04 -10.89
N GLU A 290 12.32 -12.06 -9.99
CA GLU A 290 12.69 -12.24 -8.58
C GLU A 290 11.67 -13.13 -7.84
N TYR A 291 10.38 -13.01 -8.18
CA TYR A 291 9.33 -13.88 -7.68
C TYR A 291 9.65 -15.36 -7.99
N ASN A 292 9.87 -15.70 -9.26
CA ASN A 292 10.16 -17.06 -9.68
C ASN A 292 11.50 -17.56 -9.11
N ASN A 293 12.52 -16.69 -9.02
CA ASN A 293 13.80 -17.03 -8.40
C ASN A 293 13.67 -17.38 -6.91
N LEU A 294 12.63 -16.89 -6.23
CA LEU A 294 12.34 -17.24 -4.82
C LEU A 294 11.45 -18.49 -4.72
N THR A 295 10.38 -18.57 -5.50
CA THR A 295 9.34 -19.59 -5.32
C THR A 295 9.69 -20.94 -5.98
N ASP A 296 10.28 -20.93 -7.19
CA ASP A 296 10.63 -22.17 -7.89
C ASP A 296 11.56 -23.09 -7.08
N PRO A 297 12.68 -22.61 -6.46
CA PRO A 297 13.51 -23.45 -5.61
C PRO A 297 12.82 -23.97 -4.36
N LEU A 298 11.86 -23.19 -3.78
CA LEU A 298 11.08 -23.63 -2.63
C LEU A 298 10.10 -24.74 -3.00
N ASP A 299 9.45 -24.62 -4.15
CA ASP A 299 8.52 -25.63 -4.66
C ASP A 299 9.26 -26.91 -5.09
N GLU A 300 10.46 -26.78 -5.68
CA GLU A 300 11.32 -27.93 -6.01
C GLU A 300 11.81 -28.66 -4.75
N ALA A 301 12.20 -27.93 -3.71
CA ALA A 301 12.61 -28.49 -2.44
C ALA A 301 11.45 -29.18 -1.71
N GLY A 302 10.24 -28.68 -1.88
CA GLY A 302 9.03 -29.15 -1.20
C GLY A 302 8.91 -28.65 0.25
N LEU A 303 7.77 -28.99 0.88
CA LEU A 303 7.48 -28.55 2.25
C LEU A 303 8.54 -29.06 3.25
N ASN A 304 8.91 -28.20 4.19
CA ASN A 304 9.81 -28.48 5.33
C ASN A 304 11.26 -28.79 4.95
N HIS A 305 11.68 -28.60 3.70
CA HIS A 305 13.04 -28.81 3.26
C HIS A 305 13.77 -27.48 3.06
N TRP A 306 14.89 -27.31 3.75
CA TRP A 306 15.75 -26.16 3.60
C TRP A 306 16.55 -26.22 2.30
N THR A 307 16.59 -25.13 1.58
CA THR A 307 17.35 -24.95 0.33
C THR A 307 18.07 -23.61 0.33
N THR A 308 19.08 -23.48 -0.53
CA THR A 308 19.77 -22.20 -0.77
C THR A 308 19.24 -21.55 -2.01
N ILE A 309 18.95 -20.24 -1.95
CA ILE A 309 18.39 -19.44 -3.04
C ILE A 309 19.26 -18.20 -3.23
N ASN A 310 19.79 -18.01 -4.44
CA ASN A 310 20.57 -16.82 -4.76
C ASN A 310 19.71 -15.78 -5.49
N LEU A 311 19.44 -14.66 -4.83
CA LEU A 311 18.66 -13.54 -5.37
C LEU A 311 19.56 -12.40 -5.92
N GLY A 312 20.82 -12.64 -6.17
CA GLY A 312 21.76 -11.66 -6.73
C GLY A 312 22.37 -10.71 -5.69
N THR A 313 21.59 -10.09 -4.85
CA THR A 313 22.04 -9.19 -3.76
C THR A 313 22.09 -9.87 -2.40
N THR A 314 21.47 -11.03 -2.28
CA THR A 314 21.44 -11.85 -1.07
C THR A 314 21.34 -13.33 -1.42
N ILE A 315 21.87 -14.19 -0.56
CA ILE A 315 21.60 -15.61 -0.57
C ILE A 315 20.63 -15.88 0.59
N LEU A 316 19.58 -16.65 0.33
CA LEU A 316 18.67 -17.15 1.36
C LEU A 316 18.99 -18.61 1.64
N VAL A 317 18.96 -18.99 2.90
CA VAL A 317 18.72 -20.37 3.32
C VAL A 317 17.27 -20.41 3.79
N ALA A 318 16.42 -21.00 3.00
CA ALA A 318 14.97 -20.88 3.19
C ALA A 318 14.25 -22.22 3.07
N ARG A 319 13.07 -22.31 3.66
CA ARG A 319 12.10 -23.39 3.45
C ARG A 319 10.68 -22.86 3.39
N LYS A 320 9.82 -23.58 2.68
CA LYS A 320 8.35 -23.41 2.73
C LYS A 320 7.77 -24.32 3.80
N ILE A 321 6.89 -23.82 4.64
CA ILE A 321 6.16 -24.61 5.63
C ILE A 321 4.65 -24.47 5.41
N ASP A 322 3.91 -25.44 5.91
CA ASP A 322 2.44 -25.39 5.90
C ASP A 322 1.95 -24.34 6.91
N PRO A 323 1.29 -23.24 6.45
CA PRO A 323 0.79 -22.20 7.36
C PRO A 323 -0.21 -22.71 8.39
N PHE A 324 -1.00 -23.74 8.06
CA PHE A 324 -1.99 -24.34 8.99
C PHE A 324 -1.38 -25.16 10.14
N LYS A 325 -0.06 -25.40 10.10
CA LYS A 325 0.67 -25.95 11.26
C LYS A 325 1.05 -24.88 12.28
N THR A 326 1.05 -23.60 11.87
CA THR A 326 1.43 -22.45 12.71
C THR A 326 0.22 -21.63 13.12
N TYR A 327 -0.72 -21.43 12.21
CA TYR A 327 -1.92 -20.63 12.41
C TYR A 327 -3.18 -21.49 12.36
N THR A 328 -4.17 -21.12 13.15
CA THR A 328 -5.53 -21.62 12.99
C THR A 328 -6.21 -20.90 11.82
N VAL A 329 -7.28 -21.49 11.29
CA VAL A 329 -8.10 -20.85 10.24
C VAL A 329 -8.64 -19.50 10.72
N ASP A 330 -9.10 -19.41 11.98
CA ASP A 330 -9.60 -18.16 12.55
C ASP A 330 -8.54 -17.06 12.63
N GLU A 331 -7.28 -17.41 12.97
CA GLU A 331 -6.17 -16.48 12.97
C GLU A 331 -5.87 -15.98 11.56
N LEU A 332 -5.80 -16.87 10.57
CA LEU A 332 -5.60 -16.51 9.16
C LEU A 332 -6.73 -15.61 8.64
N ASN A 333 -7.98 -15.98 8.91
CA ASN A 333 -9.15 -15.19 8.50
C ASN A 333 -9.20 -13.80 9.13
N SER A 334 -8.50 -13.59 10.24
CA SER A 334 -8.37 -12.28 10.89
C SER A 334 -7.28 -11.38 10.29
N MET A 335 -6.38 -11.95 9.46
CA MET A 335 -5.27 -11.21 8.85
C MET A 335 -5.78 -10.32 7.72
N TYR A 336 -5.59 -9.00 7.89
CA TYR A 336 -6.01 -8.02 6.89
C TYR A 336 -5.32 -8.23 5.54
N ASP A 337 -4.04 -8.57 5.53
CA ASP A 337 -3.25 -8.70 4.30
C ASP A 337 -3.74 -9.86 3.43
N LEU A 338 -4.13 -10.99 4.03
CA LEU A 338 -4.77 -12.09 3.30
C LEU A 338 -6.10 -11.66 2.69
N LEU A 339 -6.98 -11.06 3.51
CA LEU A 339 -8.26 -10.55 3.05
C LEU A 339 -8.10 -9.52 1.94
N SER A 340 -7.11 -8.63 2.07
CA SER A 340 -6.79 -7.60 1.08
C SER A 340 -6.36 -8.22 -0.25
N SER A 341 -5.44 -9.18 -0.22
CA SER A 341 -4.96 -9.85 -1.42
C SER A 341 -6.08 -10.61 -2.16
N MET A 342 -7.03 -11.20 -1.40
CA MET A 342 -8.17 -11.92 -1.97
C MET A 342 -9.24 -11.00 -2.57
N LYS A 343 -9.56 -9.87 -1.91
CA LYS A 343 -10.83 -9.14 -2.14
C LYS A 343 -10.67 -7.63 -2.37
N SER A 344 -9.48 -7.05 -2.25
CA SER A 344 -9.31 -5.59 -2.40
C SER A 344 -9.67 -5.10 -3.79
N THR A 345 -9.32 -5.86 -4.83
CA THR A 345 -9.67 -5.53 -6.22
C THR A 345 -11.18 -5.55 -6.43
N ASP A 346 -11.88 -6.53 -5.90
CA ASP A 346 -13.34 -6.64 -6.00
C ASP A 346 -14.02 -5.44 -5.33
N VAL A 347 -13.67 -5.16 -4.06
CA VAL A 347 -14.22 -4.00 -3.32
C VAL A 347 -13.91 -2.70 -4.01
N GLN A 348 -12.68 -2.53 -4.48
CA GLN A 348 -12.27 -1.31 -5.17
C GLN A 348 -13.06 -1.13 -6.47
N GLY A 349 -13.23 -2.19 -7.26
CA GLY A 349 -14.03 -2.19 -8.47
C GLY A 349 -15.49 -1.82 -8.20
N GLU A 350 -16.11 -2.43 -7.17
CA GLU A 350 -17.46 -2.11 -6.74
C GLU A 350 -17.62 -0.64 -6.30
N LEU A 351 -16.67 -0.12 -5.51
CA LEU A 351 -16.70 1.26 -5.05
C LEU A 351 -16.55 2.25 -6.21
N TYR A 352 -15.69 1.96 -7.19
CA TYR A 352 -15.56 2.78 -8.39
C TYR A 352 -16.84 2.74 -9.25
N ALA A 353 -17.38 1.56 -9.49
CA ALA A 353 -18.59 1.41 -10.30
C ALA A 353 -19.80 2.09 -9.64
N ALA A 354 -19.99 1.89 -8.33
CA ALA A 354 -21.05 2.52 -7.58
C ALA A 354 -20.86 4.06 -7.52
N GLY A 355 -19.65 4.53 -7.28
CA GLY A 355 -19.32 5.96 -7.27
C GLY A 355 -19.60 6.64 -8.60
N ALA A 356 -19.25 6.00 -9.72
CA ALA A 356 -19.53 6.53 -11.06
C ALA A 356 -21.04 6.63 -11.38
N ALA A 357 -21.87 5.82 -10.71
CA ALA A 357 -23.32 5.84 -10.88
C ALA A 357 -24.05 6.88 -10.00
N LEU A 358 -23.32 7.54 -9.09
CA LEU A 358 -23.91 8.59 -8.24
C LEU A 358 -24.26 9.83 -9.04
N GLU A 359 -25.27 10.57 -8.59
CA GLU A 359 -25.63 11.85 -9.17
C GLU A 359 -24.59 12.93 -8.84
N HIS A 360 -24.05 13.60 -9.88
CA HIS A 360 -23.07 14.67 -9.76
C HIS A 360 -23.74 16.04 -9.78
N ASN A 361 -23.71 16.75 -8.66
CA ASN A 361 -24.21 18.11 -8.50
C ASN A 361 -23.03 19.08 -8.29
N LEU A 362 -22.10 19.11 -9.26
CA LEU A 362 -20.88 19.91 -9.18
C LEU A 362 -21.13 21.36 -9.63
N ASN A 363 -20.47 22.30 -8.96
CA ASN A 363 -20.55 23.73 -9.23
C ASN A 363 -19.55 24.15 -10.31
N SER A 364 -20.02 24.44 -11.51
CA SER A 364 -19.17 24.85 -12.63
C SER A 364 -18.30 26.08 -12.34
N SER A 365 -18.77 27.03 -11.53
CA SER A 365 -17.98 28.21 -11.15
C SER A 365 -16.81 27.84 -10.24
N ALA A 366 -17.03 26.90 -9.31
CA ALA A 366 -15.97 26.38 -8.46
C ALA A 366 -14.94 25.59 -9.28
N LEU A 367 -15.39 24.71 -10.19
CA LEU A 367 -14.51 23.95 -11.08
C LEU A 367 -13.64 24.86 -11.96
N ASN A 368 -14.21 25.94 -12.51
CA ASN A 368 -13.46 26.94 -13.27
C ASN A 368 -12.43 27.68 -12.39
N THR A 369 -12.75 27.91 -11.12
CA THR A 369 -11.81 28.52 -10.16
C THR A 369 -10.63 27.59 -9.91
N TYR A 370 -10.85 26.29 -9.88
CA TYR A 370 -9.85 25.23 -9.60
C TYR A 370 -9.37 24.50 -10.86
N SER A 371 -9.25 25.20 -11.98
CA SER A 371 -8.77 24.61 -13.25
C SER A 371 -7.40 23.97 -13.13
N ALA A 372 -7.21 22.80 -13.72
CA ALA A 372 -5.92 22.07 -13.77
C ALA A 372 -4.75 22.90 -14.37
N SER A 373 -5.06 23.91 -15.20
CA SER A 373 -4.07 24.84 -15.74
C SER A 373 -3.37 25.71 -14.69
N LYS A 374 -3.88 25.75 -13.46
CA LYS A 374 -3.33 26.50 -12.32
C LYS A 374 -2.42 25.67 -11.42
N ILE A 375 -2.29 24.39 -11.69
CA ILE A 375 -1.40 23.48 -10.94
C ILE A 375 0.04 24.02 -10.94
N LYS A 376 0.71 23.88 -9.80
CA LYS A 376 2.14 24.18 -9.61
C LYS A 376 2.93 22.89 -9.52
N LYS A 377 3.96 22.72 -10.36
CA LYS A 377 4.87 21.57 -10.37
C LYS A 377 6.00 21.73 -9.36
N ASN A 378 6.46 22.95 -9.19
CA ASN A 378 7.61 23.30 -8.36
C ASN A 378 7.28 24.57 -7.57
N VAL A 379 7.83 24.67 -6.37
CA VAL A 379 7.75 25.85 -5.48
C VAL A 379 9.15 26.27 -5.11
#